data_8f92eb55613abfa67d40113b329e0378
#
_entry.id   8f92eb55613abfa67d40113b329e0378
#
_cell.length_a   1.000
_cell.length_b   1.000
_cell.length_c   1.000
_cell.angle_alpha   90.00
_cell.angle_beta   90.00
_cell.angle_gamma   90.00
#
_symmetry.space_group_name_H-M   'P 1'
#
loop_
_entity.id
_entity.type
_entity.pdbx_description
1 polymer ?
#
loop_
_entity_poly.entity_id
_entity_poly.type
_entity_poly.pdbx_seq_one_letter_code
_entity_poly.pdbx_strand_id
1 'polypeptide(L)'
;MKYGYARVSTNEQDLANQLEQLKNAGAEKIYSEKYTGTKRDRPKLDELLSILSEGDELIVAKLDRLSRSVQQGTELISELQEKDVVVNILNMGRIDRTPNGSLMLNMFLAFAQFERDMIVQRTQEGREYQRQHNPNYRDGRKPKKTTQQIKEILDCLRVHTYTETA
;
A
#
# COMPACT_ATOMS: atom_id res chain seq x y z
N MET A 1 -21.05 11.94 -11.00
CA MET A 1 -20.05 12.27 -12.05
C MET A 1 -19.06 11.12 -12.24
N LYS A 2 -18.33 11.09 -13.38
CA LYS A 2 -17.29 10.07 -13.62
C LYS A 2 -15.91 10.71 -13.55
N TYR A 3 -15.13 10.28 -12.59
CA TYR A 3 -13.79 10.77 -12.35
C TYR A 3 -12.76 9.74 -12.77
N GLY A 4 -11.75 10.17 -13.53
CA GLY A 4 -10.62 9.34 -13.89
C GLY A 4 -9.40 9.61 -13.01
N TYR A 5 -8.64 8.55 -12.65
CA TYR A 5 -7.34 8.72 -12.01
C TYR A 5 -6.24 7.99 -12.78
N ALA A 6 -5.16 8.71 -13.07
CA ALA A 6 -3.98 8.20 -13.77
C ALA A 6 -2.71 8.43 -12.95
N ARG A 7 -1.83 7.43 -12.90
CA ARG A 7 -0.54 7.53 -12.23
C ARG A 7 0.57 6.89 -13.04
N VAL A 8 1.68 7.61 -13.21
CA VAL A 8 2.87 7.10 -13.90
C VAL A 8 4.14 7.35 -13.10
N SER A 9 5.15 6.51 -13.30
CA SER A 9 6.47 6.70 -12.67
C SER A 9 7.30 7.74 -13.43
N THR A 10 7.53 7.56 -14.72
CA THR A 10 8.42 8.43 -15.53
C THR A 10 8.06 8.47 -17.01
N ASN A 11 7.27 7.52 -17.50
CA ASN A 11 7.03 7.39 -18.94
C ASN A 11 5.80 8.21 -19.37
N GLU A 12 6.02 9.26 -20.16
CA GLU A 12 4.95 10.14 -20.66
C GLU A 12 4.00 9.41 -21.62
N GLN A 13 4.49 8.42 -22.35
CA GLN A 13 3.68 7.62 -23.24
C GLN A 13 2.66 6.75 -22.50
N ASP A 14 3.06 6.19 -21.33
CA ASP A 14 2.13 5.47 -20.45
C ASP A 14 1.04 6.38 -19.90
N LEU A 15 1.36 7.64 -19.61
CA LEU A 15 0.36 8.61 -19.18
C LEU A 15 -0.64 8.92 -20.28
N ALA A 16 -0.18 9.20 -21.50
CA ALA A 16 -1.04 9.48 -22.65
C ALA A 16 -2.02 8.33 -22.90
N ASN A 17 -1.53 7.09 -22.89
CA ASN A 17 -2.35 5.89 -23.05
C ASN A 17 -3.41 5.75 -21.94
N GLN A 18 -3.04 6.00 -20.68
CA GLN A 18 -4.00 5.96 -19.56
C GLN A 18 -5.07 7.05 -19.70
N LEU A 19 -4.67 8.28 -20.03
CA LEU A 19 -5.61 9.39 -20.24
C LEU A 19 -6.61 9.09 -21.34
N GLU A 20 -6.16 8.50 -22.44
CA GLU A 20 -7.02 8.07 -23.54
C GLU A 20 -8.01 6.99 -23.10
N GLN A 21 -7.54 5.95 -22.41
CA GLN A 21 -8.40 4.90 -21.87
C GLN A 21 -9.48 5.45 -20.93
N LEU A 22 -9.11 6.37 -20.03
CA LEU A 22 -10.04 6.99 -19.09
C LEU A 22 -11.09 7.86 -19.81
N LYS A 23 -10.69 8.62 -20.83
CA LYS A 23 -11.62 9.40 -21.68
C LYS A 23 -12.59 8.50 -22.43
N ASN A 24 -12.09 7.42 -23.03
CA ASN A 24 -12.91 6.45 -23.75
C ASN A 24 -13.89 5.72 -22.83
N ALA A 25 -13.54 5.55 -21.55
CA ALA A 25 -14.42 5.00 -20.52
C ALA A 25 -15.45 6.03 -19.99
N GLY A 26 -15.41 7.28 -20.49
CA GLY A 26 -16.36 8.31 -20.16
C GLY A 26 -16.00 9.16 -18.92
N ALA A 27 -14.73 9.21 -18.52
CA ALA A 27 -14.29 10.10 -17.44
C ALA A 27 -14.49 11.57 -17.84
N GLU A 28 -15.27 12.30 -17.04
CA GLU A 28 -15.59 13.72 -17.24
C GLU A 28 -14.47 14.61 -16.71
N LYS A 29 -13.85 14.22 -15.61
CA LYS A 29 -12.71 14.93 -15.00
C LYS A 29 -11.62 13.92 -14.65
N ILE A 30 -10.38 14.21 -15.03
CA ILE A 30 -9.25 13.30 -14.83
C ILE A 30 -8.21 13.96 -13.93
N TYR A 31 -7.85 13.25 -12.88
CA TYR A 31 -6.75 13.59 -11.99
C TYR A 31 -5.54 12.75 -12.35
N SER A 32 -4.41 13.38 -12.58
CA SER A 32 -3.17 12.68 -12.92
C SER A 32 -2.01 13.15 -12.07
N GLU A 33 -1.13 12.23 -11.69
CA GLU A 33 0.09 12.57 -10.99
C GLU A 33 1.29 11.76 -11.48
N LYS A 34 2.45 12.41 -11.47
CA LYS A 34 3.74 11.76 -11.72
C LYS A 34 4.30 11.27 -10.39
N TYR A 35 4.57 9.98 -10.31
CA TYR A 35 5.11 9.34 -9.13
C TYR A 35 6.63 9.21 -9.23
N THR A 36 7.37 9.91 -8.35
CA THR A 36 8.80 9.68 -8.15
C THR A 36 8.96 8.78 -6.91
N GLY A 37 9.56 7.60 -7.07
CA GLY A 37 9.56 6.47 -6.15
C GLY A 37 9.90 6.72 -4.67
N THR A 38 10.36 7.91 -4.30
CA THR A 38 10.74 8.31 -2.95
C THR A 38 9.64 9.04 -2.17
N LYS A 39 8.69 9.71 -2.82
CA LYS A 39 7.61 10.44 -2.14
C LYS A 39 6.37 9.56 -1.99
N ARG A 40 5.87 9.44 -0.74
CA ARG A 40 4.65 8.69 -0.41
C ARG A 40 3.37 9.45 -0.72
N ASP A 41 3.46 10.77 -0.88
CA ASP A 41 2.32 11.65 -0.99
C ASP A 41 1.66 11.56 -2.37
N ARG A 42 0.35 11.48 -2.37
CA ARG A 42 -0.51 11.40 -3.56
C ARG A 42 -1.54 12.53 -3.56
N PRO A 43 -1.09 13.79 -3.63
CA PRO A 43 -1.97 14.92 -3.44
C PRO A 43 -3.15 14.96 -4.42
N LYS A 44 -2.97 14.43 -5.64
CA LYS A 44 -4.05 14.38 -6.63
C LYS A 44 -5.06 13.26 -6.37
N LEU A 45 -4.61 12.13 -5.81
CA LEU A 45 -5.52 11.09 -5.34
C LEU A 45 -6.28 11.58 -4.11
N ASP A 46 -5.58 12.17 -3.13
CA ASP A 46 -6.19 12.66 -1.89
C ASP A 46 -7.22 13.77 -2.19
N GLU A 47 -6.91 14.69 -3.11
CA GLU A 47 -7.85 15.70 -3.63
C GLU A 47 -9.09 15.03 -4.24
N LEU A 48 -8.89 14.03 -5.10
CA LEU A 48 -9.99 13.30 -5.73
C LEU A 48 -10.86 12.58 -4.70
N LEU A 49 -10.25 11.84 -3.76
CA LEU A 49 -10.98 11.09 -2.72
C LEU A 49 -11.81 12.01 -1.81
N SER A 50 -11.37 13.26 -1.62
CA SER A 50 -12.07 14.23 -0.79
C SER A 50 -13.35 14.78 -1.44
N ILE A 51 -13.46 14.74 -2.76
CA ILE A 51 -14.61 15.28 -3.52
C ILE A 51 -15.61 14.21 -3.96
N LEU A 52 -15.19 12.91 -3.94
CA LEU A 52 -16.07 11.82 -4.32
C LEU A 52 -17.25 11.71 -3.36
N SER A 53 -18.44 11.60 -3.92
CA SER A 53 -19.72 11.54 -3.22
C SER A 53 -20.56 10.38 -3.73
N GLU A 54 -21.65 10.07 -3.02
CA GLU A 54 -22.64 9.07 -3.39
C GLU A 54 -23.08 9.21 -4.86
N GLY A 55 -23.07 8.10 -5.59
CA GLY A 55 -23.43 8.04 -7.01
C GLY A 55 -22.32 8.43 -7.99
N ASP A 56 -21.13 8.84 -7.48
CA ASP A 56 -19.97 9.10 -8.33
C ASP A 56 -19.30 7.77 -8.77
N GLU A 57 -18.55 7.84 -9.86
CA GLU A 57 -17.78 6.71 -10.38
C GLU A 57 -16.29 7.09 -10.49
N LEU A 58 -15.42 6.32 -9.82
CA LEU A 58 -13.97 6.41 -9.95
C LEU A 58 -13.49 5.40 -10.99
N ILE A 59 -12.87 5.89 -12.06
CA ILE A 59 -12.34 5.08 -13.15
C ILE A 59 -10.82 5.05 -13.10
N VAL A 60 -10.22 3.86 -13.10
CA VAL A 60 -8.78 3.65 -13.16
C VAL A 60 -8.43 2.60 -14.21
N ALA A 61 -7.29 2.75 -14.89
CA ALA A 61 -6.88 1.79 -15.91
C ALA A 61 -6.56 0.41 -15.32
N LYS A 62 -5.89 0.38 -14.16
CA LYS A 62 -5.50 -0.85 -13.42
C LYS A 62 -5.46 -0.57 -11.93
N LEU A 63 -5.61 -1.63 -11.11
CA LEU A 63 -5.56 -1.53 -9.64
C LEU A 63 -4.23 -0.98 -9.12
N ASP A 64 -3.10 -1.33 -9.75
CA ASP A 64 -1.76 -0.85 -9.37
C ASP A 64 -1.56 0.67 -9.57
N ARG A 65 -2.45 1.33 -10.29
CA ARG A 65 -2.50 2.79 -10.38
C ARG A 65 -3.13 3.39 -9.13
N LEU A 66 -4.15 2.73 -8.59
CA LEU A 66 -4.86 3.19 -7.40
C LEU A 66 -4.08 2.94 -6.11
N SER A 67 -3.39 1.81 -6.00
CA SER A 67 -2.66 1.42 -4.79
C SER A 67 -1.33 0.74 -5.12
N ARG A 68 -0.48 0.54 -4.09
CA ARG A 68 0.82 -0.16 -4.21
C ARG A 68 0.75 -1.63 -3.83
N SER A 69 -0.27 -2.01 -3.09
CA SER A 69 -0.53 -3.38 -2.71
C SER A 69 -2.00 -3.69 -2.92
N VAL A 70 -2.31 -4.95 -3.14
CA VAL A 70 -3.69 -5.40 -3.27
C VAL A 70 -4.48 -5.06 -2.00
N GLN A 71 -3.88 -5.25 -0.83
CA GLN A 71 -4.51 -4.92 0.45
C GLN A 71 -4.96 -3.45 0.52
N GLN A 72 -4.05 -2.49 0.29
CA GLN A 72 -4.40 -1.06 0.32
C GLN A 72 -5.45 -0.70 -0.74
N GLY A 73 -5.36 -1.32 -1.93
CA GLY A 73 -6.35 -1.12 -2.98
C GLY A 73 -7.73 -1.60 -2.57
N THR A 74 -7.80 -2.75 -1.94
CA THR A 74 -9.04 -3.36 -1.49
C THR A 74 -9.67 -2.58 -0.32
N GLU A 75 -8.86 -2.14 0.63
CA GLU A 75 -9.31 -1.27 1.74
C GLU A 75 -9.93 0.03 1.19
N LEU A 76 -9.24 0.70 0.26
CA LEU A 76 -9.74 1.91 -0.37
C LEU A 76 -11.03 1.67 -1.17
N ILE A 77 -11.13 0.57 -1.92
CA ILE A 77 -12.33 0.22 -2.67
C ILE A 77 -13.51 -0.04 -1.70
N SER A 78 -13.26 -0.71 -0.57
CA SER A 78 -14.29 -0.94 0.45
C SER A 78 -14.80 0.37 1.04
N GLU A 79 -13.89 1.30 1.39
CA GLU A 79 -14.26 2.63 1.89
C GLU A 79 -15.10 3.44 0.88
N LEU A 80 -14.73 3.36 -0.41
CA LEU A 80 -15.48 4.03 -1.48
C LEU A 80 -16.85 3.40 -1.68
N GLN A 81 -16.95 2.07 -1.60
CA GLN A 81 -18.22 1.37 -1.68
C GLN A 81 -19.16 1.68 -0.49
N GLU A 82 -18.60 1.90 0.71
CA GLU A 82 -19.37 2.36 1.88
C GLU A 82 -19.99 3.74 1.64
N LYS A 83 -19.31 4.60 0.87
CA LYS A 83 -19.79 5.92 0.45
C LYS A 83 -20.70 5.90 -0.79
N ASP A 84 -21.10 4.73 -1.25
CA ASP A 84 -21.85 4.56 -2.51
C ASP A 84 -21.15 5.10 -3.76
N VAL A 85 -19.82 5.11 -3.76
CA VAL A 85 -18.99 5.42 -4.92
C VAL A 85 -18.67 4.12 -5.66
N VAL A 86 -18.92 4.12 -6.96
CA VAL A 86 -18.58 2.99 -7.84
C VAL A 86 -17.11 3.07 -8.23
N VAL A 87 -16.39 1.95 -8.15
CA VAL A 87 -15.00 1.86 -8.64
C VAL A 87 -14.97 1.00 -9.90
N ASN A 88 -14.50 1.60 -11.00
CA ASN A 88 -14.38 0.93 -12.30
C ASN A 88 -12.90 0.76 -12.65
N ILE A 89 -12.42 -0.48 -12.61
CA ILE A 89 -11.06 -0.85 -12.97
C ILE A 89 -11.10 -1.44 -14.37
N LEU A 90 -10.61 -0.71 -15.39
CA LEU A 90 -10.86 -1.03 -16.79
C LEU A 90 -10.45 -2.44 -17.23
N ASN A 91 -9.38 -2.99 -16.62
CA ASN A 91 -8.94 -4.35 -16.92
C ASN A 91 -9.59 -5.45 -16.07
N MET A 92 -10.44 -5.09 -15.10
CA MET A 92 -11.04 -6.04 -14.16
C MET A 92 -12.56 -5.95 -14.11
N GLY A 93 -13.11 -4.73 -14.30
CA GLY A 93 -14.54 -4.48 -14.29
C GLY A 93 -14.97 -3.49 -13.20
N ARG A 94 -16.28 -3.40 -13.04
CA ARG A 94 -16.95 -2.46 -12.18
C ARG A 94 -17.25 -3.10 -10.81
N ILE A 95 -16.87 -2.40 -9.75
CA ILE A 95 -17.08 -2.81 -8.36
C ILE A 95 -18.09 -1.82 -7.76
N ASP A 96 -19.29 -2.29 -7.55
CA ASP A 96 -20.43 -1.56 -6.98
C ASP A 96 -21.15 -2.45 -5.96
N ARG A 97 -22.29 -2.02 -5.43
CA ARG A 97 -23.10 -2.80 -4.48
C ARG A 97 -23.95 -3.90 -5.11
N THR A 98 -23.80 -4.17 -6.40
CA THR A 98 -24.46 -5.32 -7.03
C THR A 98 -23.88 -6.63 -6.51
N PRO A 99 -24.61 -7.76 -6.60
CA PRO A 99 -24.05 -9.08 -6.25
C PRO A 99 -22.74 -9.38 -6.97
N ASN A 100 -22.60 -8.94 -8.22
CA ASN A 100 -21.40 -9.13 -9.02
C ASN A 100 -20.23 -8.26 -8.52
N GLY A 101 -20.48 -6.99 -8.23
CA GLY A 101 -19.48 -6.07 -7.64
C GLY A 101 -19.04 -6.54 -6.25
N SER A 102 -19.95 -7.00 -5.43
CA SER A 102 -19.67 -7.58 -4.10
C SER A 102 -18.84 -8.86 -4.20
N LEU A 103 -19.13 -9.72 -5.16
CA LEU A 103 -18.32 -10.92 -5.42
C LEU A 103 -16.89 -10.54 -5.80
N MET A 104 -16.72 -9.56 -6.69
CA MET A 104 -15.38 -9.08 -7.10
C MET A 104 -14.61 -8.52 -5.92
N LEU A 105 -15.23 -7.69 -5.08
CA LEU A 105 -14.60 -7.16 -3.87
C LEU A 105 -14.15 -8.29 -2.92
N ASN A 106 -15.02 -9.28 -2.68
CA ASN A 106 -14.68 -10.42 -1.83
C ASN A 106 -13.52 -11.26 -2.39
N MET A 107 -13.44 -11.42 -3.70
CA MET A 107 -12.29 -12.08 -4.35
C MET A 107 -10.99 -11.29 -4.11
N PHE A 108 -11.01 -9.96 -4.21
CA PHE A 108 -9.83 -9.13 -3.93
C PHE A 108 -9.44 -9.19 -2.46
N LEU A 109 -10.39 -9.17 -1.53
CA LEU A 109 -10.13 -9.34 -0.09
C LEU A 109 -9.46 -10.68 0.20
N ALA A 110 -9.98 -11.76 -0.38
CA ALA A 110 -9.40 -13.09 -0.23
C ALA A 110 -7.98 -13.18 -0.81
N PHE A 111 -7.74 -12.54 -1.97
CA PHE A 111 -6.43 -12.51 -2.59
C PHE A 111 -5.42 -11.68 -1.76
N ALA A 112 -5.84 -10.54 -1.24
CA ALA A 112 -5.01 -9.70 -0.37
C ALA A 112 -4.61 -10.44 0.92
N GLN A 113 -5.55 -11.20 1.51
CA GLN A 113 -5.27 -12.04 2.66
C GLN A 113 -4.28 -13.16 2.32
N PHE A 114 -4.48 -13.84 1.20
CA PHE A 114 -3.57 -14.88 0.72
C PHE A 114 -2.14 -14.35 0.51
N GLU A 115 -1.97 -13.19 -0.15
CA GLU A 115 -0.65 -12.57 -0.31
C GLU A 115 0.02 -12.29 1.04
N ARG A 116 -0.74 -11.77 2.00
CA ARG A 116 -0.24 -11.49 3.35
C ARG A 116 0.24 -12.77 4.04
N ASP A 117 -0.57 -13.82 4.00
CA ASP A 117 -0.25 -15.11 4.62
C ASP A 117 1.00 -15.74 3.97
N MET A 118 1.14 -15.64 2.65
CA MET A 118 2.32 -16.08 1.93
C MET A 118 3.59 -15.31 2.30
N ILE A 119 3.50 -14.00 2.55
CA ILE A 119 4.63 -13.19 3.02
C ILE A 119 5.04 -13.62 4.43
N VAL A 120 4.07 -13.82 5.32
CA VAL A 120 4.32 -14.29 6.70
C VAL A 120 4.99 -15.66 6.67
N GLN A 121 4.44 -16.60 5.89
CA GLN A 121 4.99 -17.96 5.76
C GLN A 121 6.44 -17.93 5.25
N ARG A 122 6.71 -17.25 4.14
CA ARG A 122 8.09 -17.12 3.60
C ARG A 122 9.06 -16.49 4.61
N THR A 123 8.57 -15.53 5.38
CA THR A 123 9.39 -14.88 6.42
C THR A 123 9.72 -15.84 7.55
N GLN A 124 8.76 -16.68 7.96
CA GLN A 124 8.97 -17.70 8.99
C GLN A 124 9.93 -18.78 8.50
N GLU A 125 9.73 -19.30 7.30
CA GLU A 125 10.63 -20.29 6.68
C GLU A 125 12.07 -19.75 6.56
N GLY A 126 12.22 -18.49 6.14
CA GLY A 126 13.52 -17.83 6.07
C GLY A 126 14.19 -17.66 7.45
N ARG A 127 13.42 -17.37 8.50
CA ARG A 127 13.93 -17.30 9.89
C ARG A 127 14.35 -18.68 10.41
N GLU A 128 13.54 -19.69 10.16
CA GLU A 128 13.86 -21.07 10.56
C GLU A 128 15.12 -21.58 9.87
N TYR A 129 15.24 -21.35 8.57
CA TYR A 129 16.46 -21.66 7.83
C TYR A 129 17.70 -20.96 8.42
N GLN A 130 17.59 -19.67 8.76
CA GLN A 130 18.69 -18.92 9.37
C GLN A 130 19.03 -19.45 10.78
N ARG A 131 18.05 -19.82 11.59
CA ARG A 131 18.29 -20.43 12.92
C ARG A 131 19.06 -21.76 12.82
N GLN A 132 18.76 -22.56 11.81
CA GLN A 132 19.41 -23.86 11.61
C GLN A 132 20.84 -23.74 11.03
N HIS A 133 21.09 -22.75 10.16
CA HIS A 133 22.34 -22.68 9.40
C HIS A 133 23.26 -21.55 9.84
N ASN A 134 22.83 -20.64 10.70
CA ASN A 134 23.62 -19.51 11.15
C ASN A 134 23.66 -19.42 12.69
N PRO A 135 24.72 -19.92 13.35
CA PRO A 135 24.85 -19.89 14.81
C PRO A 135 24.78 -18.49 15.43
N ASN A 136 25.08 -17.45 14.65
CA ASN A 136 25.04 -16.06 15.10
C ASN A 136 23.73 -15.36 14.77
N TYR A 137 22.76 -16.06 14.19
CA TYR A 137 21.47 -15.50 13.86
C TYR A 137 20.68 -15.17 15.13
N ARG A 138 20.12 -13.97 15.17
CA ARG A 138 19.20 -13.51 16.21
C ARG A 138 18.00 -12.84 15.56
N ASP A 139 16.82 -13.19 16.05
CA ASP A 139 15.58 -12.55 15.63
C ASP A 139 15.52 -11.10 16.15
N GLY A 140 14.89 -10.23 15.35
CA GLY A 140 14.61 -8.86 15.73
C GLY A 140 15.66 -7.85 15.26
N ARG A 141 15.51 -6.63 15.75
CA ARG A 141 16.42 -5.53 15.40
C ARG A 141 17.76 -5.70 16.09
N LYS A 142 18.85 -5.52 15.36
CA LYS A 142 20.19 -5.49 15.97
C LYS A 142 20.23 -4.45 17.10
N PRO A 143 20.84 -4.77 18.25
CA PRO A 143 20.97 -3.80 19.33
C PRO A 143 21.72 -2.56 18.84
N LYS A 144 21.26 -1.38 19.24
CA LYS A 144 21.90 -0.10 18.85
C LYS A 144 23.33 0.04 19.39
N LYS A 145 23.65 -0.67 20.47
CA LYS A 145 24.97 -0.66 21.11
C LYS A 145 25.58 -2.04 21.05
N THR A 146 26.89 -2.10 20.84
CA THR A 146 27.63 -3.37 20.86
C THR A 146 27.66 -3.96 22.25
N THR A 147 27.91 -5.28 22.37
CA THR A 147 28.02 -5.97 23.68
C THR A 147 29.07 -5.30 24.58
N GLN A 148 30.15 -4.79 24.00
CA GLN A 148 31.20 -4.07 24.72
C GLN A 148 30.69 -2.74 25.25
N GLN A 149 30.00 -1.92 24.46
CA GLN A 149 29.40 -0.68 24.90
C GLN A 149 28.35 -0.88 26.01
N ILE A 150 27.61 -1.99 25.95
CA ILE A 150 26.64 -2.34 26.99
C ILE A 150 27.37 -2.70 28.29
N LYS A 151 28.48 -3.46 28.24
CA LYS A 151 29.31 -3.75 29.40
C LYS A 151 29.90 -2.48 30.03
N GLU A 152 30.46 -1.60 29.23
CA GLU A 152 31.03 -0.32 29.69
C GLU A 152 29.97 0.54 30.40
N ILE A 153 28.73 0.61 29.87
CA ILE A 153 27.62 1.30 30.49
C ILE A 153 27.24 0.65 31.83
N LEU A 154 27.15 -0.69 31.88
CA LEU A 154 26.81 -1.42 33.11
C LEU A 154 27.88 -1.26 34.18
N ASP A 155 29.16 -1.26 33.82
CA ASP A 155 30.29 -1.05 34.74
C ASP A 155 30.30 0.40 35.25
N CYS A 156 30.01 1.39 34.40
CA CYS A 156 29.84 2.78 34.78
C CYS A 156 28.68 2.94 35.78
N LEU A 157 27.53 2.33 35.54
CA LEU A 157 26.37 2.35 36.43
C LEU A 157 26.59 1.66 37.80
N ARG A 158 27.58 0.73 37.88
CA ARG A 158 27.97 0.07 39.13
C ARG A 158 28.86 0.96 40.02
N VAL A 159 29.58 1.88 39.40
CA VAL A 159 30.58 2.74 40.09
C VAL A 159 30.01 4.11 40.39
N HIS A 160 29.10 4.63 39.57
CA HIS A 160 28.55 5.99 39.69
C HIS A 160 27.03 5.98 39.90
N THR A 161 26.54 6.98 40.64
CA THR A 161 25.10 7.21 40.78
C THR A 161 24.49 7.68 39.45
N TYR A 162 23.19 7.50 39.28
CA TYR A 162 22.50 7.83 38.02
C TYR A 162 22.65 9.29 37.55
N THR A 163 22.90 10.20 38.53
CA THR A 163 23.15 11.63 38.30
C THR A 163 24.53 11.94 37.71
N GLU A 164 25.48 11.00 37.80
CA GLU A 164 26.85 11.16 37.27
C GLU A 164 27.06 10.55 35.92
N THR A 165 26.08 9.78 35.41
CA THR A 165 26.14 9.02 34.14
C THR A 165 25.22 9.55 33.04
N ALA A 166 24.45 10.64 33.26
CA ALA A 166 23.51 11.23 32.32
C ALA A 166 24.16 12.34 31.45
#